data_58c8ddab35967e23d455fe525f0ccb51
#
_entry.id   58c8ddab35967e23d455fe525f0ccb51
#
_cell.length_a   1.000
_cell.length_b   1.000
_cell.length_c   1.000
_cell.angle_alpha   90.00
_cell.angle_beta   90.00
_cell.angle_gamma   90.00
#
_symmetry.space_group_name_H-M   'P 1'
#
loop_
_entity.id
_entity.type
_entity.pdbx_description
1 polymer ?
#
loop_
_entity_poly.entity_id
_entity_poly.type
_entity_poly.pdbx_seq_one_letter_code
_entity_poly.pdbx_strand_id
1 'polypeptide(L)' 'MNPNDDPSPTQTKWVNVAQVKKYEIALSEANRFAKKAAAALDKITAGEGWGPHCATAKRASMDLTRALAELRRS' A
#
# COMPACT_ATOMS: atom_id res chain seq x y z
N MET A 1 -8.47 22.12 -18.93
CA MET A 1 -8.09 21.81 -18.64
C MET A 1 -7.65 21.76 -17.97
N ASN A 2 -7.73 21.60 -17.53
CA ASN A 2 -7.19 21.43 -17.01
C ASN A 2 -6.43 20.92 -16.88
N PRO A 3 -6.22 21.51 -16.88
CA PRO A 3 -5.03 20.89 -16.93
C PRO A 3 -4.91 19.68 -16.21
N ASN A 4 -5.44 19.44 -15.37
CA ASN A 4 -5.20 18.27 -14.75
C ASN A 4 -5.99 17.25 -15.15
N ASP A 5 -6.60 17.42 -15.68
CA ASP A 5 -7.22 16.60 -16.06
C ASP A 5 -7.10 16.10 -17.07
N ASP A 6 -6.84 16.42 -17.52
CA ASP A 6 -6.76 15.90 -18.42
C ASP A 6 -6.12 15.00 -18.66
N PRO A 7 -5.89 14.46 -18.19
CA PRO A 7 -4.98 13.71 -18.54
C PRO A 7 -4.95 13.18 -19.66
N SER A 8 -4.86 13.60 -19.85
CA SER A 8 -4.86 13.42 -21.14
C SER A 8 -4.03 12.37 -21.68
N PRO A 9 -4.34 11.85 -22.80
CA PRO A 9 -3.57 10.77 -23.37
C PRO A 9 -2.15 11.13 -23.69
N THR A 10 -1.91 12.37 -23.93
CA THR A 10 -0.54 12.78 -24.22
C THR A 10 0.37 12.49 -23.06
N GLN A 11 -0.18 12.37 -21.90
CA GLN A 11 0.67 12.14 -20.76
C GLN A 11 1.24 10.76 -20.70
N THR A 12 0.65 9.82 -21.40
CA THR A 12 1.18 8.47 -21.35
C THR A 12 2.57 8.38 -21.95
N LYS A 13 2.91 9.27 -22.86
CA LYS A 13 4.25 9.26 -23.41
C LYS A 13 5.30 9.60 -22.40
N TRP A 14 4.93 10.33 -21.41
CA TRP A 14 5.89 10.81 -20.40
C TRP A 14 5.79 10.06 -19.09
N VAL A 15 5.18 8.90 -19.12
CA VAL A 15 5.03 8.11 -17.91
C VAL A 15 6.41 7.70 -17.40
N ASN A 16 6.65 7.98 -16.14
CA ASN A 16 7.86 7.56 -15.48
C ASN A 16 7.65 6.14 -14.96
N VAL A 17 8.23 5.19 -15.66
CA VAL A 17 8.02 3.78 -15.33
C VAL A 17 8.45 3.45 -13.91
N ALA A 18 9.57 4.00 -13.48
CA ALA A 18 10.05 3.75 -12.12
C ALA A 18 9.06 4.26 -11.09
N GLN A 19 8.46 5.41 -11.35
CA GLN A 19 7.49 5.96 -10.43
C GLN A 19 6.20 5.16 -10.42
N VAL A 20 5.75 4.73 -11.59
CA VAL A 20 4.57 3.89 -11.67
C VAL A 20 4.77 2.62 -10.85
N LYS A 21 5.95 2.02 -10.97
CA LYS A 21 6.26 0.82 -10.21
C LYS A 21 6.20 1.06 -8.71
N LYS A 22 6.69 2.19 -8.26
CA LYS A 22 6.66 2.51 -6.83
C LYS A 22 5.23 2.63 -6.33
N TYR A 23 4.35 3.25 -7.12
CA TYR A 23 2.95 3.34 -6.75
C TYR A 23 2.28 1.97 -6.74
N GLU A 24 2.61 1.15 -7.73
CA GLU A 24 2.03 -0.19 -7.79
C GLU A 24 2.43 -1.02 -6.57
N ILE A 25 3.70 -0.94 -6.21
CA ILE A 25 4.18 -1.67 -5.05
C ILE A 25 3.50 -1.15 -3.77
N ALA A 26 3.41 0.17 -3.63
CA ALA A 26 2.78 0.75 -2.46
C ALA A 26 1.32 0.33 -2.35
N LEU A 27 0.59 0.33 -3.46
CA LEU A 27 -0.79 -0.10 -3.46
C LEU A 27 -0.92 -1.58 -3.09
N SER A 28 -0.04 -2.40 -3.65
CA SER A 28 -0.05 -3.82 -3.35
C SER A 28 0.19 -4.06 -1.86
N GLU A 29 1.18 -3.37 -1.30
CA GLU A 29 1.50 -3.53 0.11
C GLU A 29 0.39 -2.97 0.99
N ALA A 30 -0.24 -1.89 0.58
CA ALA A 30 -1.36 -1.34 1.33
C ALA A 30 -2.53 -2.30 1.36
N ASN A 31 -2.84 -2.92 0.24
CA ASN A 31 -3.91 -3.91 0.18
C ASN A 31 -3.60 -5.11 1.05
N ARG A 32 -2.36 -5.56 1.00
CA ARG A 32 -1.94 -6.69 1.80
C ARG A 32 -2.04 -6.36 3.29
N PHE A 33 -1.58 -5.18 3.67
CA PHE A 33 -1.68 -4.75 5.06
C PHE A 33 -3.13 -4.67 5.51
N ALA A 34 -4.00 -4.09 4.66
CA ALA A 34 -5.40 -3.94 5.01
C ALA A 34 -6.03 -5.30 5.31
N LYS A 35 -5.72 -6.29 4.49
CA LYS A 35 -6.27 -7.63 4.71
C LYS A 35 -5.75 -8.25 6.00
N LYS A 36 -4.46 -8.11 6.25
CA LYS A 36 -3.87 -8.67 7.46
C LYS A 36 -4.38 -7.96 8.71
N ALA A 37 -4.53 -6.65 8.63
CA ALA A 37 -5.03 -5.88 9.75
C ALA A 37 -6.49 -6.22 10.04
N ALA A 38 -7.29 -6.39 9.00
CA ALA A 38 -8.68 -6.75 9.19
C ALA A 38 -8.81 -8.11 9.84
N ALA A 39 -8.00 -9.07 9.43
CA ALA A 39 -8.03 -10.39 10.02
C ALA A 39 -7.60 -10.33 11.49
N ALA A 40 -6.57 -9.54 11.79
CA ALA A 40 -6.13 -9.39 13.17
C ALA A 40 -7.20 -8.75 14.02
N LEU A 41 -7.87 -7.74 13.48
CA LEU A 41 -8.92 -7.05 14.20
C LEU A 41 -10.06 -8.00 14.54
N ASP A 42 -10.46 -8.83 13.59
CA ASP A 42 -11.51 -9.81 13.82
C ASP A 42 -11.15 -10.75 14.95
N LYS A 43 -9.91 -11.21 14.97
CA LYS A 43 -9.48 -12.13 16.01
C LYS A 43 -9.42 -11.46 17.38
N ILE A 44 -8.93 -10.24 17.42
CA ILE A 44 -8.84 -9.51 18.67
C ILE A 44 -10.23 -9.24 19.23
N THR A 45 -11.16 -8.83 18.39
CA THR A 45 -12.52 -8.56 18.85
C THR A 45 -13.24 -9.83 19.23
N ALA A 46 -12.82 -10.97 18.70
CA ALA A 46 -13.37 -12.26 19.12
C ALA A 46 -12.76 -12.74 20.44
N GLY A 47 -11.85 -11.98 21.02
CA GLY A 47 -11.28 -12.33 22.30
C GLY A 47 -10.03 -13.17 22.24
N GLU A 48 -9.44 -13.34 21.07
CA GLU A 48 -8.27 -14.19 20.95
C GLU A 48 -6.97 -13.52 21.36
N GLY A 49 -6.98 -12.18 21.41
CA GLY A 49 -5.82 -11.45 21.88
C GLY A 49 -4.62 -11.56 20.95
N TRP A 50 -3.45 -11.67 21.55
CA TRP A 50 -2.21 -11.76 20.78
C TRP A 50 -2.03 -13.13 20.15
N GLY A 51 -1.48 -13.14 18.96
CA GLY A 51 -1.23 -14.39 18.29
C GLY A 51 -0.55 -14.15 16.95
N PRO A 52 -0.40 -15.21 16.13
CA PRO A 52 0.27 -15.09 14.83
C PRO A 52 -0.37 -14.03 13.94
N HIS A 53 -1.67 -13.82 14.08
CA HIS A 53 -2.36 -12.82 13.26
C HIS A 53 -1.84 -11.42 13.54
N CYS A 54 -1.50 -11.11 14.78
CA CYS A 54 -0.95 -9.79 15.12
C CYS A 54 0.45 -9.64 14.57
N ALA A 55 1.27 -10.69 14.67
CA ALA A 55 2.61 -10.65 14.13
C ALA A 55 2.58 -10.48 12.62
N THR A 56 1.65 -11.15 11.95
CA THR A 56 1.53 -11.03 10.51
C THR A 56 1.14 -9.63 10.09
N ALA A 57 0.19 -9.03 10.79
CA ALA A 57 -0.24 -7.67 10.50
C ALA A 57 0.90 -6.69 10.74
N LYS A 58 1.66 -6.90 11.80
CA LYS A 58 2.78 -6.04 12.13
C LYS A 58 3.85 -6.09 11.05
N ARG A 59 4.16 -7.29 10.57
CA ARG A 59 5.12 -7.44 9.50
C ARG A 59 4.65 -6.74 8.23
N ALA A 60 3.37 -6.90 7.90
CA ALA A 60 2.82 -6.23 6.73
C ALA A 60 2.89 -4.72 6.85
N SER A 61 2.73 -4.19 8.06
CA SER A 61 2.83 -2.74 8.26
C SER A 61 4.26 -2.26 8.03
N MET A 62 5.25 -3.06 8.39
CA MET A 62 6.63 -2.69 8.16
C MET A 62 6.96 -2.70 6.68
N ASP A 63 6.45 -3.68 5.95
CA ASP A 63 6.64 -3.74 4.51
C ASP A 63 5.99 -2.54 3.84
N LEU A 64 4.80 -2.18 4.29
CA LEU A 64 4.11 -1.01 3.76
C LEU A 64 4.89 0.26 4.05
N THR A 65 5.42 0.41 5.24
CA THR A 65 6.22 1.58 5.61
C THR A 65 7.41 1.72 4.67
N ARG A 66 8.07 0.60 4.37
CA ARG A 66 9.20 0.63 3.46
C ARG A 66 8.77 1.06 2.06
N ALA A 67 7.65 0.51 1.59
CA ALA A 67 7.16 0.88 0.27
C ALA A 67 6.79 2.36 0.20
N LEU A 68 6.19 2.88 1.26
CA LEU A 68 5.84 4.30 1.32
C LEU A 68 7.07 5.17 1.37
N ALA A 69 8.11 4.73 2.07
CA ALA A 69 9.36 5.48 2.13
C ALA A 69 9.99 5.57 0.75
N GLU A 70 9.98 4.48 0.00
CA GLU A 70 10.50 4.49 -1.35
C GLU A 70 9.70 5.43 -2.25
N LEU A 71 8.38 5.42 -2.08
CA LEU A 71 7.52 6.29 -2.86
C LEU A 71 7.84 7.75 -2.57
N ARG A 72 8.02 8.09 -1.30
CA ARG A 72 8.28 9.47 -0.92
C ARG A 72 9.64 9.96 -1.38
N ARG A 73 10.55 9.06 -1.63
CA ARG A 73 11.86 9.43 -2.11
C ARG A 73 11.88 9.86 -3.56
N SER A 74 10.91 9.46 -4.33
CA SER A 74 10.94 9.78 -5.75
C SER A 74 10.40 11.18 -6.10
#